data_fbb024cd3ae23b1a2fb3f3d31f312359
#
_entry.id   fbb024cd3ae23b1a2fb3f3d31f312359
#
_cell.length_a   1.000
_cell.length_b   1.000
_cell.length_c   1.000
_cell.angle_alpha   90.00
_cell.angle_beta   90.00
_cell.angle_gamma   90.00
#
_symmetry.space_group_name_H-M   'P 1'
#
loop_
_entity.id
_entity.type
_entity.pdbx_description
1 polymer ?
#
loop_
_entity_poly.entity_id
_entity_poly.type
_entity_poly.pdbx_seq_one_letter_code
_entity_poly.pdbx_strand_id
1 'polypeptide(L)'
;MGEKIKVQKPLVILHGDEMAQIAFERILEQFVVSRLEIELVEVDLSAEKRFTSNGQVVIDAIDALKQHGIGIKNAGMTVNRSQLDELLAKYPGVNEDKLDKLATKSPNGAIRKGIGGNITREDIEFRNLKSVRPDWVDRDIEVDTMDSGGLDFSYSELSNATGVAKVMFVGETGDPVELHRRTLKKGDPWMLATNCLEEVKAWAHRFFQRALDEKRDIYLGLKDTVVSGYDGVMRAAIEDIYAEHYRGKVAEAGLNYHYELIDAQAARIVSNPPERALWGVPDNVSGMKLYKLVQQLKHYGLPERKAHVSISRMSAGGGDQYGSYNTPAP
;
A
#
# COMPACT_ATOMS: atom_id res chain seq x y z
N MET A 1 5.71 -23.90 29.71
CA MET A 1 5.29 -22.72 28.91
C MET A 1 5.18 -21.57 29.88
N GLY A 2 5.74 -20.40 29.53
CA GLY A 2 5.59 -19.21 30.38
C GLY A 2 4.15 -18.72 30.40
N GLU A 3 3.85 -17.83 31.35
CA GLU A 3 2.55 -17.16 31.42
C GLU A 3 2.30 -16.34 30.15
N LYS A 4 1.08 -16.44 29.58
CA LYS A 4 0.72 -15.69 28.37
C LYS A 4 0.57 -14.22 28.70
N ILE A 5 0.99 -13.37 27.77
CA ILE A 5 0.79 -11.92 27.88
C ILE A 5 -0.69 -11.62 27.55
N LYS A 6 -1.38 -10.97 28.46
CA LYS A 6 -2.78 -10.57 28.27
C LYS A 6 -2.87 -9.32 27.39
N VAL A 7 -3.62 -9.43 26.29
CA VAL A 7 -3.88 -8.33 25.36
C VAL A 7 -5.33 -7.89 25.50
N GLN A 8 -5.54 -6.60 25.68
CA GLN A 8 -6.88 -6.07 25.99
C GLN A 8 -7.75 -5.89 24.74
N LYS A 9 -7.14 -5.51 23.62
CA LYS A 9 -7.88 -5.30 22.37
C LYS A 9 -7.89 -6.56 21.53
N PRO A 10 -9.02 -6.93 20.94
CA PRO A 10 -9.08 -8.02 19.95
C PRO A 10 -8.15 -7.75 18.76
N LEU A 11 -7.62 -8.81 18.18
CA LEU A 11 -6.84 -8.77 16.96
C LEU A 11 -7.71 -9.24 15.80
N VAL A 12 -7.89 -8.38 14.79
CA VAL A 12 -8.62 -8.75 13.57
C VAL A 12 -7.71 -9.58 12.67
N ILE A 13 -8.15 -10.76 12.30
CA ILE A 13 -7.47 -11.68 11.40
C ILE A 13 -8.22 -11.71 10.07
N LEU A 14 -7.60 -11.23 9.01
CA LEU A 14 -8.14 -11.30 7.67
C LEU A 14 -7.50 -12.46 6.92
N HIS A 15 -8.20 -13.58 6.86
CA HIS A 15 -7.72 -14.78 6.18
C HIS A 15 -7.61 -14.56 4.68
N GLY A 16 -6.63 -15.22 4.07
CA GLY A 16 -6.37 -15.19 2.63
C GLY A 16 -6.73 -16.49 1.96
N ASP A 17 -6.01 -16.77 0.87
CA ASP A 17 -6.26 -17.90 0.01
C ASP A 17 -5.18 -19.00 0.16
N GLU A 18 -5.58 -20.27 -0.04
CA GLU A 18 -4.70 -21.43 -0.28
C GLU A 18 -3.52 -21.59 0.69
N MET A 19 -2.30 -21.76 0.13
CA MET A 19 -1.08 -22.00 0.90
C MET A 19 -0.76 -20.87 1.90
N ALA A 20 -1.15 -19.64 1.59
CA ALA A 20 -0.96 -18.51 2.48
C ALA A 20 -1.78 -18.68 3.76
N GLN A 21 -3.01 -19.17 3.66
CA GLN A 21 -3.86 -19.46 4.81
C GLN A 21 -3.24 -20.51 5.71
N ILE A 22 -2.80 -21.65 5.14
CA ILE A 22 -2.19 -22.75 5.91
C ILE A 22 -0.94 -22.29 6.66
N ALA A 23 -0.08 -21.51 6.00
CA ALA A 23 1.12 -20.97 6.63
C ALA A 23 0.77 -20.00 7.76
N PHE A 24 -0.25 -19.18 7.55
CA PHE A 24 -0.67 -18.17 8.52
C PHE A 24 -1.35 -18.78 9.75
N GLU A 25 -2.16 -19.80 9.59
CA GLU A 25 -2.75 -20.57 10.69
C GLU A 25 -1.67 -21.13 11.61
N ARG A 26 -0.60 -21.70 11.06
CA ARG A 26 0.55 -22.17 11.84
C ARG A 26 1.27 -21.04 12.58
N ILE A 27 1.39 -19.86 11.95
CA ILE A 27 1.96 -18.67 12.60
C ILE A 27 1.08 -18.22 13.76
N LEU A 28 -0.22 -18.16 13.58
CA LEU A 28 -1.17 -17.83 14.64
C LEU A 28 -1.05 -18.80 15.82
N GLU A 29 -1.04 -20.10 15.57
CA GLU A 29 -0.92 -21.12 16.62
C GLU A 29 0.43 -21.04 17.36
N GLN A 30 1.54 -20.97 16.62
CA GLN A 30 2.88 -21.10 17.19
C GLN A 30 3.41 -19.81 17.79
N PHE A 31 3.05 -18.65 17.27
CA PHE A 31 3.63 -17.39 17.69
C PHE A 31 2.63 -16.42 18.35
N VAL A 32 1.37 -16.46 18.00
CA VAL A 32 0.36 -15.56 18.55
C VAL A 32 -0.34 -16.23 19.74
N VAL A 33 -1.16 -17.25 19.48
CA VAL A 33 -2.01 -17.88 20.51
C VAL A 33 -1.19 -18.64 21.57
N SER A 34 0.00 -19.12 21.20
CA SER A 34 0.90 -19.77 22.17
C SER A 34 1.47 -18.82 23.22
N ARG A 35 1.57 -17.53 22.92
CA ARG A 35 2.25 -16.52 23.77
C ARG A 35 1.31 -15.44 24.30
N LEU A 36 0.19 -15.21 23.61
CA LEU A 36 -0.76 -14.17 23.95
C LEU A 36 -2.09 -14.76 24.38
N GLU A 37 -2.68 -14.15 25.42
CA GLU A 37 -4.09 -14.30 25.75
C GLU A 37 -4.82 -13.15 25.06
N ILE A 38 -5.36 -13.41 23.87
CA ILE A 38 -5.93 -12.40 22.97
C ILE A 38 -7.18 -12.96 22.30
N GLU A 39 -8.19 -12.13 22.18
CA GLU A 39 -9.39 -12.43 21.38
C GLU A 39 -9.06 -12.23 19.89
N LEU A 40 -9.46 -13.18 19.04
CA LEU A 40 -9.31 -13.10 17.59
C LEU A 40 -10.67 -12.83 16.94
N VAL A 41 -10.74 -11.81 16.11
CA VAL A 41 -11.90 -11.51 15.26
C VAL A 41 -11.54 -11.92 13.83
N GLU A 42 -12.06 -13.06 13.39
CA GLU A 42 -11.68 -13.68 12.14
C GLU A 42 -12.64 -13.32 11.00
N VAL A 43 -12.09 -12.89 9.86
CA VAL A 43 -12.84 -12.57 8.64
C VAL A 43 -12.21 -13.31 7.48
N ASP A 44 -13.00 -14.14 6.80
CA ASP A 44 -12.56 -14.88 5.61
C ASP A 44 -12.60 -13.99 4.36
N LEU A 45 -11.43 -13.58 3.87
CA LEU A 45 -11.27 -12.80 2.63
C LEU A 45 -10.84 -13.66 1.43
N SER A 46 -11.05 -14.97 1.49
CA SER A 46 -10.78 -15.85 0.34
C SER A 46 -11.53 -15.40 -0.92
N ALA A 47 -11.01 -15.75 -2.09
CA ALA A 47 -11.65 -15.44 -3.37
C ALA A 47 -13.08 -15.98 -3.43
N GLU A 48 -13.29 -17.19 -2.92
CA GLU A 48 -14.61 -17.83 -2.86
C GLU A 48 -15.57 -17.06 -1.96
N LYS A 49 -15.13 -16.64 -0.76
CA LYS A 49 -15.99 -15.90 0.17
C LYS A 49 -16.33 -14.51 -0.37
N ARG A 50 -15.36 -13.82 -0.98
CA ARG A 50 -15.64 -12.53 -1.64
C ARG A 50 -16.65 -12.68 -2.76
N PHE A 51 -16.50 -13.72 -3.59
CA PHE A 51 -17.43 -14.03 -4.69
C PHE A 51 -18.84 -14.32 -4.18
N THR A 52 -18.99 -15.23 -3.21
CA THR A 52 -20.30 -15.66 -2.69
C THR A 52 -21.02 -14.59 -1.88
N SER A 53 -20.27 -13.67 -1.25
CA SER A 53 -20.85 -12.52 -0.54
C SER A 53 -21.06 -11.29 -1.43
N ASN A 54 -20.78 -11.41 -2.74
CA ASN A 54 -20.77 -10.29 -3.67
C ASN A 54 -19.94 -9.09 -3.16
N GLY A 55 -18.78 -9.38 -2.55
CA GLY A 55 -17.87 -8.37 -2.03
C GLY A 55 -18.19 -7.84 -0.62
N GLN A 56 -19.35 -8.18 -0.04
CA GLN A 56 -19.76 -7.66 1.27
C GLN A 56 -18.71 -7.94 2.37
N VAL A 57 -18.09 -9.11 2.35
CA VAL A 57 -17.06 -9.47 3.35
C VAL A 57 -15.86 -8.52 3.36
N VAL A 58 -15.58 -7.80 2.27
CA VAL A 58 -14.51 -6.78 2.24
C VAL A 58 -14.93 -5.55 3.04
N ILE A 59 -16.20 -5.19 2.98
CA ILE A 59 -16.76 -4.08 3.78
C ILE A 59 -16.75 -4.48 5.26
N ASP A 60 -17.19 -5.69 5.58
CA ASP A 60 -17.18 -6.23 6.94
C ASP A 60 -15.75 -6.23 7.54
N ALA A 61 -14.75 -6.56 6.72
CA ALA A 61 -13.33 -6.51 7.12
C ALA A 61 -12.85 -5.09 7.45
N ILE A 62 -13.26 -4.11 6.64
CA ILE A 62 -12.93 -2.68 6.87
C ILE A 62 -13.56 -2.20 8.17
N ASP A 63 -14.81 -2.56 8.42
CA ASP A 63 -15.54 -2.16 9.61
C ASP A 63 -14.93 -2.81 10.87
N ALA A 64 -14.58 -4.09 10.81
CA ALA A 64 -13.87 -4.77 11.90
C ALA A 64 -12.52 -4.12 12.21
N LEU A 65 -11.73 -3.78 11.19
CA LEU A 65 -10.46 -3.07 11.38
C LEU A 65 -10.66 -1.69 12.03
N LYS A 66 -11.64 -0.92 11.59
CA LYS A 66 -11.97 0.39 12.20
C LYS A 66 -12.42 0.26 13.64
N GLN A 67 -13.22 -0.74 13.94
CA GLN A 67 -13.76 -0.98 15.27
C GLN A 67 -12.67 -1.37 16.27
N HIS A 68 -11.77 -2.27 15.90
CA HIS A 68 -10.78 -2.85 16.81
C HIS A 68 -9.41 -2.16 16.76
N GLY A 69 -9.11 -1.44 15.69
CA GLY A 69 -7.92 -0.60 15.55
C GLY A 69 -6.63 -1.35 15.27
N ILE A 70 -6.64 -2.70 15.26
CA ILE A 70 -5.47 -3.52 14.94
C ILE A 70 -5.89 -4.78 14.19
N GLY A 71 -5.12 -5.13 13.15
CA GLY A 71 -5.40 -6.35 12.41
C GLY A 71 -4.21 -6.84 11.60
N ILE A 72 -4.25 -8.10 11.24
CA ILE A 72 -3.28 -8.74 10.35
C ILE A 72 -4.04 -9.31 9.17
N LYS A 73 -3.61 -8.96 7.97
CA LYS A 73 -4.16 -9.48 6.72
C LYS A 73 -3.20 -10.46 6.07
N ASN A 74 -3.70 -11.64 5.78
CA ASN A 74 -2.99 -12.61 4.98
C ASN A 74 -3.07 -12.31 3.47
N ALA A 75 -2.23 -12.97 2.67
CA ALA A 75 -2.25 -12.82 1.23
C ALA A 75 -3.57 -13.32 0.64
N GLY A 76 -4.15 -12.54 -0.25
CA GLY A 76 -5.35 -12.90 -0.99
C GLY A 76 -5.12 -12.68 -2.48
N MET A 77 -5.69 -13.53 -3.32
CA MET A 77 -5.52 -13.44 -4.76
C MET A 77 -6.56 -12.54 -5.43
N THR A 78 -6.18 -12.03 -6.59
CA THR A 78 -7.11 -11.42 -7.54
C THR A 78 -7.63 -12.51 -8.46
N VAL A 79 -8.94 -12.65 -8.55
CA VAL A 79 -9.58 -13.67 -9.40
C VAL A 79 -9.31 -13.35 -10.87
N ASN A 80 -8.65 -14.26 -11.57
CA ASN A 80 -8.47 -14.17 -13.01
C ASN A 80 -9.68 -14.76 -13.76
N ARG A 81 -9.69 -14.69 -15.09
CA ARG A 81 -10.83 -15.16 -15.90
C ARG A 81 -11.13 -16.65 -15.69
N SER A 82 -10.11 -17.50 -15.70
CA SER A 82 -10.29 -18.96 -15.51
C SER A 82 -10.91 -19.28 -14.14
N GLN A 83 -10.39 -18.63 -13.08
CA GLN A 83 -10.91 -18.80 -11.73
C GLN A 83 -12.34 -18.25 -11.59
N LEU A 84 -12.67 -17.17 -12.29
CA LEU A 84 -14.03 -16.65 -12.31
C LEU A 84 -14.98 -17.66 -12.98
N ASP A 85 -14.59 -18.25 -14.09
CA ASP A 85 -15.38 -19.27 -14.79
C ASP A 85 -15.60 -20.51 -13.89
N GLU A 86 -14.59 -20.94 -13.13
CA GLU A 86 -14.70 -22.01 -12.14
C GLU A 86 -15.69 -21.66 -11.01
N LEU A 87 -15.61 -20.43 -10.49
CA LEU A 87 -16.54 -19.95 -9.46
C LEU A 87 -17.99 -19.86 -9.97
N LEU A 88 -18.18 -19.36 -11.19
CA LEU A 88 -19.50 -19.31 -11.83
C LEU A 88 -20.06 -20.72 -12.07
N ALA A 89 -19.25 -21.67 -12.45
CA ALA A 89 -19.65 -23.07 -12.59
C ALA A 89 -20.02 -23.72 -11.25
N LYS A 90 -19.28 -23.40 -10.19
CA LYS A 90 -19.55 -23.86 -8.82
C LYS A 90 -20.80 -23.24 -8.21
N TYR A 91 -21.11 -21.99 -8.58
CA TYR A 91 -22.23 -21.21 -8.05
C TYR A 91 -23.15 -20.69 -9.17
N PRO A 92 -23.92 -21.56 -9.84
CA PRO A 92 -24.69 -21.22 -11.05
C PRO A 92 -25.83 -20.21 -10.81
N GLY A 93 -26.16 -19.90 -9.55
CA GLY A 93 -27.14 -18.87 -9.22
C GLY A 93 -26.60 -17.44 -9.22
N VAL A 94 -25.28 -17.27 -9.37
CA VAL A 94 -24.64 -15.96 -9.39
C VAL A 94 -24.64 -15.41 -10.81
N ASN A 95 -25.13 -14.17 -10.96
CA ASN A 95 -25.12 -13.46 -12.23
C ASN A 95 -23.84 -12.62 -12.34
N GLU A 96 -22.98 -12.95 -13.31
CA GLU A 96 -21.70 -12.26 -13.55
C GLU A 96 -21.87 -10.74 -13.73
N ASP A 97 -22.89 -10.31 -14.48
CA ASP A 97 -23.15 -8.90 -14.78
C ASP A 97 -23.57 -8.07 -13.54
N LYS A 98 -23.94 -8.74 -12.46
CA LYS A 98 -24.33 -8.13 -11.19
C LYS A 98 -23.28 -8.24 -10.10
N LEU A 99 -22.12 -8.82 -10.41
CA LEU A 99 -21.04 -8.93 -9.43
C LEU A 99 -20.44 -7.56 -9.16
N ASP A 100 -20.30 -7.24 -7.86
CA ASP A 100 -19.52 -6.09 -7.43
C ASP A 100 -18.04 -6.28 -7.73
N LYS A 101 -17.33 -5.19 -7.95
CA LYS A 101 -15.88 -5.23 -8.20
C LYS A 101 -15.11 -5.83 -7.02
N LEU A 102 -15.61 -5.67 -5.80
CA LEU A 102 -15.01 -6.25 -4.59
C LEU A 102 -15.08 -7.78 -4.55
N ALA A 103 -16.02 -8.39 -5.30
CA ALA A 103 -16.16 -9.84 -5.37
C ALA A 103 -14.98 -10.51 -6.08
N THR A 104 -14.36 -9.85 -7.05
CA THR A 104 -13.35 -10.45 -7.95
C THR A 104 -11.99 -9.75 -7.91
N LYS A 105 -11.93 -8.47 -7.59
CA LYS A 105 -10.67 -7.72 -7.53
C LYS A 105 -9.93 -7.98 -6.21
N SER A 106 -8.66 -7.60 -6.17
CA SER A 106 -7.88 -7.66 -4.93
C SER A 106 -8.52 -6.79 -3.85
N PRO A 107 -8.76 -7.31 -2.65
CA PRO A 107 -9.36 -6.53 -1.56
C PRO A 107 -8.39 -5.48 -0.99
N ASN A 108 -7.10 -5.56 -1.30
CA ASN A 108 -6.06 -4.72 -0.70
C ASN A 108 -6.33 -3.22 -0.90
N GLY A 109 -6.66 -2.81 -2.13
CA GLY A 109 -6.95 -1.41 -2.43
C GLY A 109 -8.18 -0.88 -1.69
N ALA A 110 -9.25 -1.68 -1.65
CA ALA A 110 -10.48 -1.32 -0.95
C ALA A 110 -10.27 -1.19 0.56
N ILE A 111 -9.55 -2.15 1.18
CA ILE A 111 -9.24 -2.12 2.61
C ILE A 111 -8.40 -0.89 2.93
N ARG A 112 -7.34 -0.62 2.17
CA ARG A 112 -6.48 0.55 2.38
C ARG A 112 -7.26 1.86 2.25
N LYS A 113 -8.06 1.99 1.20
CA LYS A 113 -8.94 3.14 1.03
C LYS A 113 -9.95 3.27 2.19
N GLY A 114 -10.48 2.16 2.64
CA GLY A 114 -11.47 2.14 3.70
C GLY A 114 -10.92 2.57 5.06
N ILE A 115 -9.69 2.16 5.42
CA ILE A 115 -9.08 2.51 6.71
C ILE A 115 -8.26 3.81 6.66
N GLY A 116 -7.74 4.18 5.49
CA GLY A 116 -6.87 5.35 5.31
C GLY A 116 -5.48 5.19 5.94
N GLY A 117 -4.63 6.19 5.78
CA GLY A 117 -3.34 6.26 6.44
C GLY A 117 -2.13 6.07 5.54
N ASN A 118 -0.96 5.89 6.14
CA ASN A 118 0.30 5.66 5.44
C ASN A 118 0.59 4.18 5.31
N ILE A 119 1.25 3.81 4.23
CA ILE A 119 1.81 2.47 4.05
C ILE A 119 3.31 2.54 4.26
N THR A 120 3.77 1.92 5.31
CA THR A 120 5.20 1.73 5.55
C THR A 120 5.60 0.32 5.13
N ARG A 121 6.73 0.23 4.46
CA ARG A 121 7.34 -1.03 4.08
C ARG A 121 8.65 -1.18 4.79
N GLU A 122 8.70 -2.16 5.69
CA GLU A 122 9.89 -2.53 6.42
C GLU A 122 10.61 -3.66 5.71
N ASP A 123 11.92 -3.60 5.75
CA ASP A 123 12.77 -4.63 5.19
C ASP A 123 12.98 -5.77 6.21
N ILE A 124 13.10 -6.99 5.72
CA ILE A 124 13.41 -8.15 6.55
C ILE A 124 14.83 -8.58 6.27
N GLU A 125 15.69 -8.45 7.26
CA GLU A 125 17.10 -8.86 7.17
C GLU A 125 17.29 -10.33 7.54
N PHE A 126 18.01 -11.04 6.70
CA PHE A 126 18.43 -12.41 6.95
C PHE A 126 19.88 -12.44 7.42
N ARG A 127 20.11 -12.70 8.70
CA ARG A 127 21.46 -12.69 9.31
C ARG A 127 22.44 -13.69 8.70
N ASN A 128 21.94 -14.74 8.07
CA ASN A 128 22.75 -15.80 7.46
C ASN A 128 22.93 -15.65 5.94
N LEU A 129 22.47 -14.57 5.35
CA LEU A 129 22.64 -14.27 3.93
C LEU A 129 23.58 -13.08 3.76
N LYS A 130 24.59 -13.25 2.91
CA LYS A 130 25.53 -12.18 2.61
C LYS A 130 24.92 -11.22 1.59
N SER A 131 24.99 -9.93 1.89
CA SER A 131 24.66 -8.88 0.93
C SER A 131 25.74 -8.79 -0.16
N VAL A 132 25.36 -8.51 -1.41
CA VAL A 132 26.28 -8.17 -2.51
C VAL A 132 26.80 -6.75 -2.41
N ARG A 133 26.09 -5.93 -1.65
CA ARG A 133 26.42 -4.53 -1.39
C ARG A 133 26.77 -4.38 0.09
N PRO A 134 28.04 -4.58 0.48
CA PRO A 134 28.46 -4.46 1.89
C PRO A 134 28.18 -3.08 2.48
N ASP A 135 28.17 -2.04 1.65
CA ASP A 135 27.84 -0.67 2.01
C ASP A 135 26.36 -0.44 2.35
N TRP A 136 25.50 -1.44 2.04
CA TRP A 136 24.08 -1.44 2.37
C TRP A 136 23.75 -2.29 3.62
N VAL A 137 24.70 -3.05 4.12
CA VAL A 137 24.53 -3.77 5.39
C VAL A 137 24.39 -2.75 6.51
N ASP A 138 23.48 -2.99 7.41
CA ASP A 138 23.16 -2.11 8.55
C ASP A 138 22.55 -0.74 8.17
N ARG A 139 22.13 -0.55 6.90
CA ARG A 139 21.37 0.64 6.51
C ARG A 139 19.89 0.45 6.83
N ASP A 140 19.35 1.38 7.59
CA ASP A 140 17.93 1.38 7.99
C ASP A 140 17.14 2.39 7.13
N ILE A 141 16.79 1.96 5.91
CA ILE A 141 16.06 2.77 4.94
C ILE A 141 14.67 2.18 4.74
N GLU A 142 13.67 2.92 5.17
CA GLU A 142 12.27 2.55 5.00
C GLU A 142 11.59 3.41 3.95
N VAL A 143 10.65 2.83 3.23
CA VAL A 143 9.85 3.55 2.22
C VAL A 143 8.45 3.78 2.77
N ASP A 144 8.06 5.05 2.85
CA ASP A 144 6.73 5.49 3.25
C ASP A 144 5.94 6.01 2.05
N THR A 145 4.72 5.53 1.87
CA THR A 145 3.85 5.91 0.77
C THR A 145 2.47 6.27 1.28
N MET A 146 1.80 7.13 0.56
CA MET A 146 0.38 7.30 0.75
C MET A 146 -0.33 5.98 0.42
N ASP A 147 -1.42 5.69 1.11
CA ASP A 147 -2.29 4.60 0.67
C ASP A 147 -2.87 4.92 -0.73
N SER A 148 -3.56 3.96 -1.31
CA SER A 148 -4.26 4.20 -2.56
C SER A 148 -5.62 4.90 -2.38
N GLY A 149 -5.91 5.38 -1.16
CA GLY A 149 -7.21 5.94 -0.81
C GLY A 149 -7.53 7.23 -1.51
N GLY A 150 -6.51 8.09 -1.66
CA GLY A 150 -6.62 9.34 -2.40
C GLY A 150 -6.40 9.20 -3.89
N LEU A 151 -5.94 8.05 -4.37
CA LEU A 151 -5.61 7.80 -5.76
C LEU A 151 -6.68 6.93 -6.43
N ASP A 152 -7.52 7.54 -7.21
CA ASP A 152 -8.51 6.85 -8.02
C ASP A 152 -7.95 6.58 -9.43
N PHE A 153 -7.93 5.31 -9.80
CA PHE A 153 -7.59 4.88 -11.15
C PHE A 153 -8.86 4.48 -11.90
N SER A 154 -9.12 5.16 -12.99
CA SER A 154 -10.05 4.67 -14.01
C SER A 154 -9.26 4.04 -15.14
N TYR A 155 -9.38 2.75 -15.31
CA TYR A 155 -8.81 2.02 -16.44
C TYR A 155 -9.92 1.30 -17.20
N SER A 156 -9.64 0.98 -18.44
CA SER A 156 -10.70 0.65 -19.37
C SER A 156 -11.13 -0.81 -19.29
N GLU A 157 -12.38 -0.99 -18.97
CA GLU A 157 -13.18 -2.08 -19.49
C GLU A 157 -13.52 -1.88 -21.00
N LEU A 158 -13.15 -0.73 -21.57
CA LEU A 158 -13.34 -0.37 -22.98
C LEU A 158 -12.21 -0.86 -23.89
N SER A 159 -11.33 -1.74 -23.41
CA SER A 159 -10.22 -2.29 -24.21
C SER A 159 -10.67 -2.98 -25.51
N ASN A 160 -11.93 -3.32 -25.63
CA ASN A 160 -12.53 -3.92 -26.81
C ASN A 160 -13.28 -2.93 -27.71
N ALA A 161 -13.34 -1.66 -27.35
CA ALA A 161 -14.03 -0.62 -28.10
C ALA A 161 -13.09 0.22 -28.95
N THR A 162 -13.59 0.75 -30.06
CA THR A 162 -12.98 1.82 -30.85
C THR A 162 -13.86 3.04 -30.76
N GLY A 163 -13.28 4.19 -30.46
CA GLY A 163 -14.08 5.41 -30.29
C GLY A 163 -13.26 6.59 -29.79
N VAL A 164 -13.94 7.61 -29.32
CA VAL A 164 -13.31 8.80 -28.74
C VAL A 164 -13.51 8.83 -27.24
N ALA A 165 -12.42 8.74 -26.48
CA ALA A 165 -12.42 9.02 -25.05
C ALA A 165 -12.32 10.53 -24.82
N LYS A 166 -13.13 11.07 -23.90
CA LYS A 166 -13.12 12.47 -23.49
C LYS A 166 -13.04 12.56 -21.97
N VAL A 167 -12.21 13.47 -21.48
CA VAL A 167 -12.21 13.88 -20.07
C VAL A 167 -12.88 15.23 -19.98
N MET A 168 -13.96 15.29 -19.22
CA MET A 168 -14.76 16.50 -19.01
C MET A 168 -14.66 16.93 -17.56
N PHE A 169 -14.47 18.22 -17.31
CA PHE A 169 -14.64 18.81 -16.00
C PHE A 169 -16.04 19.46 -15.95
N VAL A 170 -16.81 19.07 -14.97
CA VAL A 170 -18.15 19.62 -14.70
C VAL A 170 -18.06 20.30 -13.33
N GLY A 171 -17.96 21.62 -13.34
CA GLY A 171 -17.98 22.41 -12.10
C GLY A 171 -19.37 22.46 -11.46
N GLU A 172 -19.47 22.96 -10.24
CA GLU A 172 -20.74 23.20 -9.58
C GLU A 172 -21.60 24.23 -10.33
N THR A 173 -20.92 25.17 -11.01
CA THR A 173 -21.55 26.21 -11.84
C THR A 173 -20.80 26.31 -13.17
N GLY A 174 -21.55 26.60 -14.23
CA GLY A 174 -21.00 26.76 -15.57
C GLY A 174 -21.15 25.53 -16.48
N ASP A 175 -20.74 25.69 -17.73
CA ASP A 175 -20.81 24.64 -18.74
C ASP A 175 -19.66 23.63 -18.57
N PRO A 176 -19.87 22.34 -18.93
CA PRO A 176 -18.81 21.34 -18.94
C PRO A 176 -17.65 21.74 -19.85
N VAL A 177 -16.42 21.63 -19.33
CA VAL A 177 -15.19 21.93 -20.08
C VAL A 177 -14.50 20.63 -20.49
N GLU A 178 -14.23 20.44 -21.77
CA GLU A 178 -13.44 19.32 -22.27
C GLU A 178 -11.96 19.56 -21.97
N LEU A 179 -11.39 18.76 -21.06
CA LEU A 179 -9.98 18.86 -20.66
C LEU A 179 -9.06 18.07 -21.60
N HIS A 180 -9.52 16.93 -22.10
CA HIS A 180 -8.75 16.08 -22.97
C HIS A 180 -9.64 15.24 -23.87
N ARG A 181 -9.11 14.93 -25.07
CA ARG A 181 -9.75 14.05 -26.05
C ARG A 181 -8.72 13.18 -26.72
N ARG A 182 -9.04 11.90 -26.88
CA ARG A 182 -8.19 10.97 -27.63
C ARG A 182 -9.04 9.93 -28.37
N THR A 183 -8.70 9.68 -29.62
CA THR A 183 -9.25 8.52 -30.33
C THR A 183 -8.52 7.27 -29.85
N LEU A 184 -9.29 6.30 -29.36
CA LEU A 184 -8.83 4.98 -28.93
C LEU A 184 -9.19 3.94 -29.96
N LYS A 185 -8.27 3.01 -30.22
CA LYS A 185 -8.47 1.81 -31.00
C LYS A 185 -8.65 0.62 -30.05
N LYS A 186 -9.20 -0.48 -30.57
CA LYS A 186 -9.30 -1.72 -29.81
C LYS A 186 -7.91 -2.15 -29.30
N GLY A 187 -7.81 -2.36 -28.00
CA GLY A 187 -6.57 -2.74 -27.32
C GLY A 187 -5.71 -1.58 -26.81
N ASP A 188 -6.06 -0.33 -27.14
CA ASP A 188 -5.32 0.83 -26.58
C ASP A 188 -5.51 0.90 -25.07
N PRO A 189 -4.42 0.89 -24.28
CA PRO A 189 -4.52 1.07 -22.85
C PRO A 189 -4.75 2.54 -22.52
N TRP A 190 -5.59 2.81 -21.52
CA TRP A 190 -5.73 4.14 -20.96
C TRP A 190 -5.95 4.09 -19.45
N MET A 191 -5.56 5.15 -18.78
CA MET A 191 -5.72 5.32 -17.34
C MET A 191 -5.95 6.80 -17.04
N LEU A 192 -6.89 7.08 -16.16
CA LEU A 192 -7.03 8.38 -15.51
C LEU A 192 -6.68 8.18 -14.03
N ALA A 193 -5.82 9.05 -13.50
CA ALA A 193 -5.46 9.07 -12.09
C ALA A 193 -5.83 10.42 -11.49
N THR A 194 -6.48 10.39 -10.34
CA THR A 194 -6.78 11.58 -9.53
C THR A 194 -6.31 11.34 -8.10
N ASN A 195 -6.06 12.41 -7.35
CA ASN A 195 -5.70 12.32 -5.95
C ASN A 195 -6.44 13.40 -5.14
N CYS A 196 -6.62 13.13 -3.86
CA CYS A 196 -7.24 14.07 -2.93
C CYS A 196 -6.15 14.86 -2.19
N LEU A 197 -6.17 16.20 -2.32
CA LEU A 197 -5.16 17.06 -1.70
C LEU A 197 -5.17 16.98 -0.18
N GLU A 198 -6.33 16.81 0.43
CA GLU A 198 -6.45 16.67 1.90
C GLU A 198 -5.83 15.35 2.39
N GLU A 199 -5.94 14.28 1.60
CA GLU A 199 -5.26 13.01 1.89
C GLU A 199 -3.74 13.15 1.79
N VAL A 200 -3.25 13.90 0.79
CA VAL A 200 -1.81 14.21 0.63
C VAL A 200 -1.30 14.99 1.84
N LYS A 201 -2.03 15.99 2.29
CA LYS A 201 -1.69 16.77 3.48
C LYS A 201 -1.68 15.91 4.75
N ALA A 202 -2.69 15.08 4.92
CA ALA A 202 -2.78 14.16 6.05
C ALA A 202 -1.62 13.15 6.04
N TRP A 203 -1.25 12.62 4.87
CA TRP A 203 -0.07 11.79 4.71
C TRP A 203 1.21 12.53 5.10
N ALA A 204 1.39 13.76 4.62
CA ALA A 204 2.58 14.55 4.90
C ALA A 204 2.77 14.78 6.42
N HIS A 205 1.70 15.11 7.14
CA HIS A 205 1.78 15.25 8.61
C HIS A 205 2.23 13.96 9.29
N ARG A 206 1.68 12.81 8.91
CA ARG A 206 2.09 11.51 9.48
C ARG A 206 3.52 11.15 9.11
N PHE A 207 3.91 11.39 7.85
CA PHE A 207 5.26 11.15 7.34
C PHE A 207 6.32 11.93 8.13
N PHE A 208 6.16 13.24 8.28
CA PHE A 208 7.10 14.05 9.02
C PHE A 208 7.10 13.75 10.53
N GLN A 209 5.94 13.52 11.12
CA GLN A 209 5.85 13.15 12.53
C GLN A 209 6.56 11.83 12.80
N ARG A 210 6.35 10.84 11.95
CA ARG A 210 7.04 9.55 12.06
C ARG A 210 8.55 9.68 11.94
N ALA A 211 9.04 10.47 10.98
CA ALA A 211 10.47 10.71 10.85
C ALA A 211 11.09 11.30 12.12
N LEU A 212 10.39 12.23 12.81
CA LEU A 212 10.80 12.78 14.10
C LEU A 212 10.79 11.73 15.21
N ASP A 213 9.71 10.96 15.33
CA ASP A 213 9.52 9.96 16.39
C ASP A 213 10.59 8.85 16.30
N GLU A 214 10.91 8.45 15.08
CA GLU A 214 11.88 7.39 14.79
C GLU A 214 13.31 7.91 14.57
N LYS A 215 13.53 9.23 14.59
CA LYS A 215 14.82 9.88 14.35
C LYS A 215 15.46 9.46 13.03
N ARG A 216 14.75 9.65 11.92
CA ARG A 216 15.15 9.30 10.57
C ARG A 216 15.39 10.55 9.73
N ASP A 217 16.45 10.57 8.95
CA ASP A 217 16.61 11.55 7.88
C ASP A 217 15.47 11.40 6.86
N ILE A 218 15.04 12.50 6.31
CA ILE A 218 13.84 12.59 5.49
C ILE A 218 14.23 12.78 4.03
N TYR A 219 13.74 11.87 3.19
CA TYR A 219 13.91 11.95 1.74
C TYR A 219 12.55 11.98 1.08
N LEU A 220 12.22 13.05 0.37
CA LEU A 220 10.97 13.19 -0.39
C LEU A 220 11.28 13.13 -1.88
N GLY A 221 10.66 12.20 -2.61
CA GLY A 221 10.85 11.98 -4.04
C GLY A 221 9.55 12.12 -4.85
N LEU A 222 9.54 13.01 -5.83
CA LEU A 222 8.46 13.25 -6.79
C LEU A 222 9.02 13.51 -8.17
N LYS A 223 8.19 13.47 -9.22
CA LYS A 223 8.59 13.79 -10.60
C LYS A 223 7.86 15.03 -11.13
N ASP A 224 7.87 16.10 -10.37
CA ASP A 224 7.15 17.35 -10.63
C ASP A 224 7.56 18.07 -11.93
N THR A 225 8.74 17.80 -12.45
CA THR A 225 9.18 18.35 -13.75
C THR A 225 8.51 17.71 -14.97
N VAL A 226 7.97 16.50 -14.81
CA VAL A 226 7.28 15.75 -15.88
C VAL A 226 5.78 15.79 -15.68
N VAL A 227 5.33 15.60 -14.45
CA VAL A 227 3.91 15.55 -14.07
C VAL A 227 3.56 16.76 -13.21
N SER A 228 3.88 17.96 -13.71
CA SER A 228 3.81 19.20 -12.94
C SER A 228 2.42 19.52 -12.37
N GLY A 229 1.37 19.19 -13.11
CA GLY A 229 -0.02 19.39 -12.67
C GLY A 229 -0.51 18.39 -11.63
N TYR A 230 0.25 17.33 -11.37
CA TYR A 230 -0.09 16.28 -10.39
C TYR A 230 0.97 16.25 -9.27
N ASP A 231 2.19 15.81 -9.56
CA ASP A 231 3.27 15.76 -8.58
C ASP A 231 3.66 17.15 -8.06
N GLY A 232 3.62 18.18 -8.91
CA GLY A 232 3.93 19.56 -8.52
C GLY A 232 2.93 20.14 -7.52
N VAL A 233 1.64 19.83 -7.67
CA VAL A 233 0.60 20.24 -6.72
C VAL A 233 0.79 19.53 -5.37
N MET A 234 1.05 18.22 -5.40
CA MET A 234 1.33 17.46 -4.17
C MET A 234 2.59 17.97 -3.48
N ARG A 235 3.67 18.20 -4.24
CA ARG A 235 4.91 18.76 -3.71
C ARG A 235 4.67 20.08 -2.99
N ALA A 236 3.98 21.03 -3.63
CA ALA A 236 3.72 22.33 -3.03
C ALA A 236 3.02 22.19 -1.67
N ALA A 237 1.98 21.37 -1.58
CA ALA A 237 1.27 21.13 -0.33
C ALA A 237 2.15 20.47 0.75
N ILE A 238 3.01 19.53 0.37
CA ILE A 238 3.92 18.86 1.31
C ILE A 238 4.99 19.83 1.82
N GLU A 239 5.56 20.65 0.93
CA GLU A 239 6.56 21.66 1.29
C GLU A 239 5.97 22.77 2.19
N ASP A 240 4.74 23.18 1.96
CA ASP A 240 4.05 24.13 2.84
C ASP A 240 3.89 23.55 4.26
N ILE A 241 3.45 22.32 4.38
CA ILE A 241 3.34 21.62 5.67
C ILE A 241 4.70 21.48 6.35
N TYR A 242 5.73 21.10 5.60
CA TYR A 242 7.09 21.03 6.13
C TYR A 242 7.54 22.38 6.68
N ALA A 243 7.42 23.43 5.87
CA ALA A 243 7.86 24.76 6.22
C ALA A 243 7.13 25.32 7.46
N GLU A 244 5.84 25.08 7.53
CA GLU A 244 4.98 25.67 8.56
C GLU A 244 5.03 24.89 9.89
N HIS A 245 5.12 23.56 9.85
CA HIS A 245 4.92 22.73 11.04
C HIS A 245 6.14 21.89 11.46
N TYR A 246 7.08 21.62 10.55
CA TYR A 246 8.12 20.62 10.81
C TYR A 246 9.55 21.11 10.66
N ARG A 247 9.84 22.14 9.86
CA ARG A 247 11.21 22.62 9.64
C ARG A 247 11.99 22.87 10.92
N GLY A 248 11.39 23.58 11.88
CA GLY A 248 12.03 23.84 13.17
C GLY A 248 12.29 22.57 13.97
N LYS A 249 11.29 21.70 14.06
CA LYS A 249 11.38 20.42 14.80
C LYS A 249 12.42 19.48 14.22
N VAL A 250 12.50 19.40 12.88
CA VAL A 250 13.48 18.59 12.17
C VAL A 250 14.90 19.10 12.43
N ALA A 251 15.09 20.42 12.38
CA ALA A 251 16.38 21.05 12.69
C ALA A 251 16.78 20.85 14.17
N GLU A 252 15.86 21.03 15.11
CA GLU A 252 16.08 20.79 16.54
C GLU A 252 16.42 19.32 16.84
N ALA A 253 15.82 18.40 16.12
CA ALA A 253 16.11 16.96 16.21
C ALA A 253 17.46 16.56 15.57
N GLY A 254 18.14 17.49 14.88
CA GLY A 254 19.39 17.22 14.16
C GLY A 254 19.23 16.33 12.92
N LEU A 255 18.01 16.30 12.37
CA LEU A 255 17.69 15.51 11.18
C LEU A 255 17.80 16.34 9.90
N ASN A 256 18.04 15.65 8.79
CA ASN A 256 18.14 16.27 7.48
C ASN A 256 16.86 16.05 6.67
N TYR A 257 16.46 17.07 5.92
CA TYR A 257 15.39 16.99 4.93
C TYR A 257 15.96 17.20 3.53
N HIS A 258 15.67 16.25 2.65
CA HIS A 258 16.12 16.26 1.25
C HIS A 258 14.92 16.07 0.31
N TYR A 259 14.73 17.05 -0.58
CA TYR A 259 13.87 16.92 -1.74
C TYR A 259 14.72 16.84 -3.00
N GLU A 260 14.46 15.86 -3.84
CA GLU A 260 15.04 15.72 -5.18
C GLU A 260 14.01 15.05 -6.12
N LEU A 261 14.22 15.19 -7.42
CA LEU A 261 13.47 14.36 -8.37
C LEU A 261 13.71 12.88 -8.08
N ILE A 262 12.66 12.09 -8.09
CA ILE A 262 12.67 10.71 -7.62
C ILE A 262 13.78 9.84 -8.26
N ASP A 263 14.09 10.06 -9.54
CA ASP A 263 15.18 9.36 -10.24
C ASP A 263 16.57 9.81 -9.77
N ALA A 264 16.78 11.10 -9.56
CA ALA A 264 18.03 11.64 -9.02
C ALA A 264 18.22 11.18 -7.56
N GLN A 265 17.16 11.21 -6.77
CA GLN A 265 17.18 10.76 -5.39
C GLN A 265 17.46 9.26 -5.29
N ALA A 266 16.85 8.44 -6.15
CA ALA A 266 17.13 7.02 -6.22
C ALA A 266 18.61 6.74 -6.55
N ALA A 267 19.16 7.45 -7.53
CA ALA A 267 20.57 7.32 -7.88
C ALA A 267 21.50 7.71 -6.72
N ARG A 268 21.18 8.79 -6.01
CA ARG A 268 21.92 9.23 -4.82
C ARG A 268 21.91 8.19 -3.71
N ILE A 269 20.72 7.71 -3.32
CA ILE A 269 20.56 6.74 -2.24
C ILE A 269 21.26 5.42 -2.58
N VAL A 270 21.16 4.97 -3.84
CA VAL A 270 21.87 3.76 -4.29
C VAL A 270 23.38 3.91 -4.24
N SER A 271 23.91 5.08 -4.59
CA SER A 271 25.34 5.33 -4.63
C SER A 271 25.93 5.66 -3.26
N ASN A 272 25.17 6.30 -2.39
CA ASN A 272 25.58 6.72 -1.06
C ASN A 272 24.40 6.56 -0.08
N PRO A 273 24.12 5.33 0.38
CA PRO A 273 22.98 5.05 1.25
C PRO A 273 23.12 5.75 2.61
N PRO A 274 22.11 6.49 3.07
CA PRO A 274 22.09 7.06 4.41
C PRO A 274 22.09 5.93 5.46
N GLU A 275 22.55 6.24 6.66
CA GLU A 275 22.52 5.26 7.77
C GLU A 275 21.10 4.90 8.16
N ARG A 276 20.28 5.94 8.32
CA ARG A 276 18.89 5.79 8.73
C ARG A 276 18.02 6.83 8.05
N ALA A 277 17.05 6.39 7.26
CA ALA A 277 16.19 7.28 6.50
C ALA A 277 14.75 6.80 6.36
N LEU A 278 13.84 7.76 6.24
CA LEU A 278 12.48 7.57 5.78
C LEU A 278 12.33 8.19 4.39
N TRP A 279 12.09 7.34 3.40
CA TRP A 279 11.95 7.75 2.02
C TRP A 279 10.48 7.86 1.62
N GLY A 280 9.96 9.08 1.60
CA GLY A 280 8.58 9.38 1.27
C GLY A 280 8.34 9.52 -0.21
N VAL A 281 7.34 8.82 -0.69
CA VAL A 281 6.79 8.95 -2.04
C VAL A 281 5.27 8.86 -1.94
N PRO A 282 4.52 9.92 -2.20
CA PRO A 282 3.07 9.90 -2.03
C PRO A 282 2.32 9.00 -3.02
N ASP A 283 3.02 8.35 -3.95
CA ASP A 283 2.48 7.36 -4.88
C ASP A 283 2.86 5.93 -4.47
N ASN A 284 1.84 5.11 -4.19
CA ASN A 284 2.04 3.72 -3.77
C ASN A 284 2.74 2.85 -4.83
N VAL A 285 2.50 3.08 -6.13
CA VAL A 285 3.12 2.29 -7.21
C VAL A 285 4.61 2.57 -7.30
N SER A 286 4.99 3.85 -7.28
CA SER A 286 6.40 4.28 -7.26
C SER A 286 7.09 3.84 -5.97
N GLY A 287 6.44 4.00 -4.83
CA GLY A 287 6.95 3.55 -3.55
C GLY A 287 7.20 2.04 -3.49
N MET A 288 6.35 1.22 -4.10
CA MET A 288 6.58 -0.22 -4.20
C MET A 288 7.84 -0.55 -5.02
N LYS A 289 8.09 0.19 -6.11
CA LYS A 289 9.30 0.00 -6.92
C LYS A 289 10.57 0.36 -6.14
N LEU A 290 10.53 1.46 -5.40
CA LEU A 290 11.65 1.89 -4.55
C LEU A 290 11.90 0.92 -3.40
N TYR A 291 10.86 0.47 -2.74
CA TYR A 291 10.98 -0.54 -1.70
C TYR A 291 11.64 -1.83 -2.22
N LYS A 292 11.23 -2.29 -3.40
CA LYS A 292 11.88 -3.44 -4.04
C LYS A 292 13.35 -3.20 -4.37
N LEU A 293 13.70 -1.99 -4.79
CA LEU A 293 15.09 -1.60 -5.03
C LEU A 293 15.90 -1.67 -3.74
N VAL A 294 15.42 -1.08 -2.64
CA VAL A 294 16.07 -1.14 -1.31
C VAL A 294 16.27 -2.60 -0.88
N GLN A 295 15.23 -3.41 -0.99
CA GLN A 295 15.25 -4.81 -0.63
C GLN A 295 16.29 -5.61 -1.45
N GLN A 296 16.37 -5.38 -2.76
CA GLN A 296 17.36 -6.02 -3.63
C GLN A 296 18.79 -5.62 -3.30
N LEU A 297 19.03 -4.37 -2.91
CA LEU A 297 20.35 -3.89 -2.53
C LEU A 297 20.82 -4.49 -1.21
N LYS A 298 19.91 -4.72 -0.27
CA LYS A 298 20.21 -5.32 1.04
C LYS A 298 20.39 -6.85 0.98
N HIS A 299 19.54 -7.53 0.22
CA HIS A 299 19.40 -9.00 0.28
C HIS A 299 19.76 -9.70 -1.04
N TYR A 300 20.86 -9.36 -1.59
CA TYR A 300 21.31 -9.96 -2.84
C TYR A 300 21.71 -11.43 -2.67
N GLY A 301 21.28 -12.28 -3.61
CA GLY A 301 21.64 -13.69 -3.68
C GLY A 301 20.48 -14.65 -3.53
N LEU A 302 19.28 -14.16 -3.15
CA LEU A 302 18.07 -14.97 -3.28
C LEU A 302 17.50 -14.83 -4.69
N PRO A 303 17.07 -15.93 -5.33
CA PRO A 303 16.31 -15.85 -6.57
C PRO A 303 15.16 -14.87 -6.39
N GLU A 304 14.92 -14.00 -7.37
CA GLU A 304 13.94 -12.92 -7.34
C GLU A 304 12.55 -13.37 -6.84
N ARG A 305 12.19 -14.63 -7.07
CA ARG A 305 10.95 -15.25 -6.62
C ARG A 305 10.90 -15.66 -5.15
N LYS A 306 12.02 -15.68 -4.44
CA LYS A 306 12.08 -16.08 -3.02
C LYS A 306 12.28 -14.93 -2.04
N ALA A 307 12.53 -13.72 -2.54
CA ALA A 307 12.79 -12.53 -1.73
C ALA A 307 11.53 -11.67 -1.44
N HIS A 308 10.34 -12.23 -1.58
CA HIS A 308 9.09 -11.49 -1.45
C HIS A 308 8.43 -11.63 -0.07
N VAL A 309 9.19 -11.51 0.99
CA VAL A 309 8.57 -11.31 2.30
C VAL A 309 8.56 -9.81 2.56
N SER A 310 7.40 -9.17 2.49
CA SER A 310 7.24 -7.78 2.85
C SER A 310 6.20 -7.64 3.95
N ILE A 311 6.54 -6.90 4.98
CA ILE A 311 5.58 -6.43 5.96
C ILE A 311 5.21 -5.02 5.55
N SER A 312 3.93 -4.80 5.24
CA SER A 312 3.41 -3.46 5.07
C SER A 312 2.62 -3.10 6.31
N ARG A 313 3.01 -2.03 6.98
CA ARG A 313 2.22 -1.45 8.05
C ARG A 313 1.38 -0.33 7.50
N MET A 314 0.16 -0.23 7.94
CA MET A 314 -0.69 0.93 7.73
C MET A 314 -0.98 1.53 9.09
N SER A 315 -0.76 2.83 9.23
CA SER A 315 -1.17 3.59 10.39
C SER A 315 -2.21 4.61 9.98
N ALA A 316 -3.41 4.50 10.54
CA ALA A 316 -4.42 5.55 10.49
C ALA A 316 -4.22 6.50 11.68
N GLY A 317 -4.51 7.78 11.49
CA GLY A 317 -4.33 8.79 12.54
C GLY A 317 -4.96 8.37 13.87
N GLY A 318 -4.19 8.48 14.96
CA GLY A 318 -4.63 8.04 16.29
C GLY A 318 -3.80 6.92 16.91
N GLY A 319 -2.76 6.45 16.24
CA GLY A 319 -1.84 5.42 16.75
C GLY A 319 -2.25 3.98 16.43
N ASP A 320 -3.29 3.81 15.63
CA ASP A 320 -3.71 2.48 15.20
C ASP A 320 -2.82 1.97 14.08
N GLN A 321 -2.34 0.72 14.22
CA GLN A 321 -1.45 0.10 13.24
C GLN A 321 -2.12 -1.13 12.63
N TYR A 322 -2.13 -1.19 11.30
CA TYR A 322 -2.61 -2.35 10.55
C TYR A 322 -1.44 -2.99 9.80
N GLY A 323 -1.25 -4.29 10.00
CA GLY A 323 -0.22 -5.06 9.32
C GLY A 323 -0.79 -5.89 8.17
N SER A 324 -0.12 -5.90 7.03
CA SER A 324 -0.38 -6.90 6.00
C SER A 324 0.87 -7.73 5.73
N TYR A 325 0.70 -9.03 5.70
CA TYR A 325 1.76 -9.98 5.39
C TYR A 325 1.53 -10.54 3.97
N ASN A 326 2.48 -10.31 3.08
CA ASN A 326 2.44 -10.85 1.72
C ASN A 326 3.48 -11.96 1.61
N THR A 327 3.02 -13.20 1.53
CA THR A 327 3.88 -14.31 1.09
C THR A 327 4.04 -14.28 -0.44
N PRO A 328 5.19 -14.66 -0.99
CA PRO A 328 5.31 -14.81 -2.43
C PRO A 328 4.37 -15.91 -2.92
N ALA A 329 3.75 -15.67 -4.06
CA ALA A 329 3.14 -16.76 -4.83
C ALA A 329 4.24 -17.74 -5.23
N PRO A 330 3.94 -19.05 -5.27
CA PRO A 330 4.88 -20.09 -5.67
C PRO A 330 5.40 -19.90 -7.10
#